data_29a6eed1457d524d7446bba824104cb2
#
_entry.id   29a6eed1457d524d7446bba824104cb2
#
_cell.length_a   1.000
_cell.length_b   1.000
_cell.length_c   1.000
_cell.angle_alpha   90.00
_cell.angle_beta   90.00
_cell.angle_gamma   90.00
#
_symmetry.space_group_name_H-M   'P 1'
#
loop_
_entity.id
_entity.type
_entity.pdbx_description
1 polymer ?
#
loop_
_entity_poly.entity_id
_entity_poly.type
_entity_poly.pdbx_seq_one_letter_code
_entity_poly.pdbx_strand_id
1 'polypeptide(L)'
;HDEYLKTVAAFANSKGGTIYIGYNDSGEAIGLEKSETKKLLENLPNKIRNKLGITPFVREEIQNGKSLLNIEVPRSSFPVSYNGKFYIRAGSTTHELSGIELSSFLLEKTGDSWDELPTGVNIDQLDEVLDAESIEKFKVLARQRLPLIEQDTTKSILQKLNLVTGDGRITRACMLLFGKNPQKHFISAYSKVGRFKNNTIILDTVEVKGNLFQQLDGILEAIKKNINVMFDTSVRELSLEGVARREIWDYPLDALREAAINALIHRDYLDTSAPIEVRIYDDELILSNPGKLMPPLTIEQLKEKHSGRQRNPLIAAVFYYANLIESWGSGTIKMISLCKKHNLPEPEFVERKEGLGQFAVVFHKDIFNEEELRKRGLNERQIKAVKYVK
;
A
#
# COMPACT_ATOMS: atom_id res chain seq x y z
N HIS A 1 16.27 22.76 31.44
CA HIS A 1 15.64 21.52 31.07
C HIS A 1 15.63 21.37 29.55
N ASP A 2 16.18 20.26 29.03
CA ASP A 2 16.36 20.04 27.57
C ASP A 2 15.15 19.35 26.92
N GLU A 3 14.03 19.30 27.60
CA GLU A 3 12.80 18.60 27.14
C GLU A 3 12.21 19.21 25.87
N TYR A 4 12.37 20.53 25.67
CA TYR A 4 11.95 21.19 24.43
C TYR A 4 12.69 20.67 23.20
N LEU A 5 13.92 20.15 23.33
CA LEU A 5 14.67 19.55 22.21
C LEU A 5 13.96 18.32 21.64
N LYS A 6 13.31 17.55 22.52
CA LYS A 6 12.45 16.43 22.10
C LYS A 6 11.29 16.91 21.23
N THR A 7 10.65 18.04 21.63
CA THR A 7 9.58 18.65 20.86
C THR A 7 10.08 19.24 19.54
N VAL A 8 11.26 19.86 19.53
CA VAL A 8 11.92 20.36 18.31
C VAL A 8 12.18 19.19 17.33
N ALA A 9 12.77 18.08 17.81
CA ALA A 9 12.99 16.90 16.99
C ALA A 9 11.66 16.36 16.42
N ALA A 10 10.61 16.30 17.26
CA ALA A 10 9.30 15.82 16.82
C ALA A 10 8.65 16.71 15.75
N PHE A 11 8.77 18.04 15.87
CA PHE A 11 8.30 18.97 14.84
C PHE A 11 9.09 18.79 13.53
N ALA A 12 10.42 18.72 13.61
CA ALA A 12 11.26 18.52 12.43
C ALA A 12 10.94 17.21 11.70
N ASN A 13 10.64 16.16 12.43
CA ASN A 13 10.27 14.85 11.89
C ASN A 13 8.84 14.80 11.32
N SER A 14 7.97 15.75 11.71
CA SER A 14 6.56 15.79 11.29
C SER A 14 6.33 16.88 10.22
N LYS A 15 5.40 17.78 10.44
CA LYS A 15 5.03 18.86 9.51
C LYS A 15 5.74 20.18 9.79
N GLY A 16 6.70 20.22 10.72
CA GLY A 16 7.20 21.42 11.32
C GLY A 16 6.29 21.91 12.45
N GLY A 17 6.61 23.07 13.02
CA GLY A 17 5.80 23.68 14.07
C GLY A 17 6.51 24.81 14.78
N THR A 18 5.82 25.51 15.68
CA THR A 18 6.38 26.62 16.45
C THR A 18 6.26 26.33 17.95
N ILE A 19 7.34 26.58 18.67
CA ILE A 19 7.39 26.54 20.13
C ILE A 19 7.38 27.98 20.62
N TYR A 20 6.45 28.30 21.50
CA TYR A 20 6.30 29.60 22.10
C TYR A 20 6.87 29.60 23.51
N ILE A 21 7.71 30.58 23.83
CA ILE A 21 8.33 30.76 25.14
C ILE A 21 7.90 32.12 25.70
N GLY A 22 7.53 32.17 26.97
CA GLY A 22 7.04 33.35 27.64
C GLY A 22 5.51 33.36 27.83
N TYR A 23 4.86 32.19 27.67
CA TYR A 23 3.46 31.97 27.98
C TYR A 23 3.28 31.09 29.22
N ASN A 24 2.20 31.25 29.94
CA ASN A 24 1.77 30.32 30.97
C ASN A 24 0.94 29.18 30.41
N ASP A 25 0.55 28.20 31.23
CA ASP A 25 -0.24 27.04 30.84
C ASP A 25 -1.66 27.40 30.36
N SER A 26 -2.15 28.58 30.69
CA SER A 26 -3.44 29.13 30.23
C SER A 26 -3.32 29.85 28.87
N GLY A 27 -2.12 29.91 28.29
CA GLY A 27 -1.86 30.58 27.01
C GLY A 27 -1.76 32.12 27.13
N GLU A 28 -1.63 32.68 28.32
CA GLU A 28 -1.44 34.11 28.54
C GLU A 28 0.03 34.48 28.46
N ALA A 29 0.35 35.58 27.79
CA ALA A 29 1.69 36.12 27.69
C ALA A 29 2.18 36.64 29.06
N ILE A 30 3.14 35.95 29.67
CA ILE A 30 3.82 36.41 30.90
C ILE A 30 5.06 37.24 30.57
N GLY A 31 5.70 37.01 29.44
CA GLY A 31 6.89 37.68 28.97
C GLY A 31 8.18 37.15 29.57
N LEU A 32 9.28 37.58 28.99
CA LEU A 32 10.66 37.27 29.42
C LEU A 32 11.38 38.59 29.77
N GLU A 33 12.35 38.53 30.65
CA GLU A 33 13.24 39.66 30.91
C GLU A 33 14.16 39.92 29.70
N LYS A 34 14.43 41.20 29.37
CA LYS A 34 15.29 41.56 28.21
C LYS A 34 16.65 40.89 28.22
N SER A 35 17.27 40.74 29.41
CA SER A 35 18.56 40.08 29.56
C SER A 35 18.50 38.57 29.24
N GLU A 36 17.38 37.93 29.59
CA GLU A 36 17.11 36.54 29.34
C GLU A 36 16.77 36.28 27.85
N THR A 37 15.93 37.15 27.29
CA THR A 37 15.58 37.10 25.85
C THR A 37 16.84 37.15 25.00
N LYS A 38 17.76 38.06 25.25
CA LYS A 38 19.01 38.18 24.50
C LYS A 38 19.87 36.91 24.61
N LYS A 39 20.03 36.36 25.81
CA LYS A 39 20.78 35.13 26.04
C LYS A 39 20.13 33.93 25.31
N LEU A 40 18.81 33.83 25.33
CA LEU A 40 18.11 32.73 24.62
C LEU A 40 18.20 32.86 23.13
N LEU A 41 18.09 34.05 22.55
CA LEU A 41 18.29 34.32 21.13
C LEU A 41 19.67 33.87 20.62
N GLU A 42 20.73 34.13 21.41
CA GLU A 42 22.10 33.75 21.07
C GLU A 42 22.35 32.24 21.24
N ASN A 43 21.80 31.64 22.29
CA ASN A 43 22.15 30.26 22.69
C ASN A 43 21.24 29.17 22.10
N LEU A 44 19.91 29.43 21.93
CA LEU A 44 18.97 28.41 21.49
C LEU A 44 19.29 27.85 20.09
N PRO A 45 19.56 28.68 19.05
CA PRO A 45 19.87 28.17 17.72
C PRO A 45 21.12 27.28 17.75
N ASN A 46 22.17 27.70 18.46
CA ASN A 46 23.42 26.95 18.58
C ASN A 46 23.22 25.65 19.34
N LYS A 47 22.47 25.67 20.44
CA LYS A 47 22.17 24.48 21.23
C LYS A 47 21.34 23.44 20.43
N ILE A 48 20.33 23.90 19.71
CA ILE A 48 19.50 23.03 18.86
C ILE A 48 20.35 22.46 17.72
N ARG A 49 21.14 23.29 17.05
CA ARG A 49 22.05 22.82 15.97
C ARG A 49 23.03 21.77 16.49
N ASN A 50 23.68 21.99 17.62
CA ASN A 50 24.68 21.08 18.17
C ASN A 50 24.08 19.75 18.64
N LYS A 51 22.81 19.76 19.09
CA LYS A 51 22.14 18.56 19.63
C LYS A 51 21.33 17.80 18.59
N LEU A 52 20.77 18.48 17.59
CA LEU A 52 19.82 17.91 16.65
C LEU A 52 20.25 18.02 15.18
N GLY A 53 21.33 18.75 14.89
CA GLY A 53 21.83 18.93 13.51
C GLY A 53 20.96 19.83 12.63
N ILE A 54 19.95 20.51 13.21
CA ILE A 54 19.03 21.41 12.47
C ILE A 54 19.12 22.83 13.01
N THR A 55 18.83 23.82 12.17
CA THR A 55 18.84 25.22 12.53
C THR A 55 17.41 25.78 12.47
N PRO A 56 16.74 25.99 13.61
CA PRO A 56 15.42 26.63 13.64
C PRO A 56 15.53 28.13 13.46
N PHE A 57 14.40 28.76 13.14
CA PHE A 57 14.29 30.22 13.18
C PHE A 57 13.82 30.65 14.58
N VAL A 58 14.66 31.42 15.29
CA VAL A 58 14.30 31.95 16.61
C VAL A 58 14.09 33.46 16.49
N ARG A 59 12.92 33.93 16.88
CA ARG A 59 12.53 35.35 16.77
C ARG A 59 11.95 35.85 18.08
N GLU A 60 12.27 37.09 18.40
CA GLU A 60 11.58 37.84 19.45
C GLU A 60 10.26 38.43 18.88
N GLU A 61 9.22 38.30 19.63
CA GLU A 61 7.91 38.92 19.38
C GLU A 61 7.53 39.77 20.60
N ILE A 62 7.09 41.02 20.37
CA ILE A 62 6.63 41.90 21.45
C ILE A 62 5.10 41.95 21.40
N GLN A 63 4.46 41.40 22.44
CA GLN A 63 3.01 41.44 22.59
C GLN A 63 2.63 42.16 23.88
N ASN A 64 1.84 43.22 23.76
CA ASN A 64 1.42 44.07 24.91
C ASN A 64 2.59 44.53 25.79
N GLY A 65 3.74 44.88 25.18
CA GLY A 65 4.93 45.32 25.88
C GLY A 65 5.75 44.23 26.57
N LYS A 66 5.37 42.98 26.40
CA LYS A 66 6.08 41.79 26.89
C LYS A 66 6.91 41.13 25.78
N SER A 67 8.15 40.76 26.10
CA SER A 67 9.03 40.05 25.18
C SER A 67 8.72 38.55 25.24
N LEU A 68 8.51 37.96 24.09
CA LEU A 68 8.22 36.53 23.87
C LEU A 68 9.22 35.98 22.85
N LEU A 69 9.44 34.67 22.85
CA LEU A 69 10.29 34.02 21.84
C LEU A 69 9.54 32.91 21.11
N ASN A 70 9.66 32.93 19.81
CA ASN A 70 9.12 31.91 18.91
C ASN A 70 10.25 31.12 18.29
N ILE A 71 10.22 29.79 18.48
CA ILE A 71 11.14 28.84 17.82
C ILE A 71 10.36 28.18 16.69
N GLU A 72 10.57 28.63 15.48
CA GLU A 72 9.95 28.04 14.29
C GLU A 72 10.84 26.92 13.76
N VAL A 73 10.32 25.70 13.77
CA VAL A 73 11.00 24.48 13.35
C VAL A 73 10.44 24.03 12.01
N PRO A 74 11.21 24.12 10.93
CA PRO A 74 10.78 23.59 9.62
C PRO A 74 10.76 22.08 9.63
N ARG A 75 9.94 21.48 8.72
CA ARG A 75 10.02 20.03 8.44
C ARG A 75 11.40 19.71 7.90
N SER A 76 12.05 18.71 8.47
CA SER A 76 13.31 18.17 7.96
C SER A 76 13.06 17.11 6.89
N SER A 77 13.89 17.11 5.84
CA SER A 77 13.92 16.03 4.84
C SER A 77 14.64 14.77 5.36
N PHE A 78 15.48 14.93 6.38
CA PHE A 78 16.24 13.83 6.99
C PHE A 78 15.68 13.49 8.37
N PRO A 79 15.90 12.25 8.86
CA PRO A 79 15.46 11.87 10.20
C PRO A 79 16.29 12.62 11.26
N VAL A 80 15.60 13.25 12.21
CA VAL A 80 16.22 14.01 13.32
C VAL A 80 16.08 13.21 14.60
N SER A 81 17.21 12.79 15.19
CA SER A 81 17.23 12.08 16.47
C SER A 81 17.56 13.02 17.63
N TYR A 82 16.99 12.74 18.79
CA TYR A 82 17.42 13.33 20.06
C TYR A 82 17.83 12.22 21.02
N ASN A 83 19.08 12.25 21.46
CA ASN A 83 19.70 11.20 22.28
C ASN A 83 19.55 9.78 21.71
N GLY A 84 19.71 9.63 20.37
CA GLY A 84 19.58 8.34 19.67
C GLY A 84 18.14 7.86 19.45
N LYS A 85 17.14 8.63 19.85
CA LYS A 85 15.72 8.31 19.71
C LYS A 85 15.04 9.25 18.72
N PHE A 86 14.02 8.73 18.02
CA PHE A 86 13.24 9.50 17.05
C PHE A 86 11.85 9.78 17.60
N TYR A 87 11.39 11.00 17.41
CA TYR A 87 10.10 11.48 17.91
C TYR A 87 9.29 12.10 16.80
N ILE A 88 7.96 11.93 16.87
CA ILE A 88 6.98 12.60 15.99
C ILE A 88 5.91 13.31 16.79
N ARG A 89 5.17 14.22 16.14
CA ARG A 89 3.98 14.86 16.71
C ARG A 89 2.72 14.13 16.25
N ALA A 90 1.89 13.72 17.21
CA ALA A 90 0.54 13.24 17.00
C ALA A 90 -0.41 14.18 17.76
N GLY A 91 -1.03 15.12 17.03
CA GLY A 91 -1.82 16.19 17.64
C GLY A 91 -0.98 17.07 18.59
N SER A 92 -1.39 17.15 19.84
CA SER A 92 -0.72 17.93 20.89
C SER A 92 0.41 17.18 21.61
N THR A 93 0.62 15.90 21.32
CA THR A 93 1.57 15.03 22.03
C THR A 93 2.79 14.69 21.20
N THR A 94 3.90 14.39 21.87
CA THR A 94 5.16 13.91 21.28
C THR A 94 5.31 12.42 21.58
N HIS A 95 5.43 11.61 20.53
CA HIS A 95 5.59 10.16 20.62
C HIS A 95 6.97 9.72 20.19
N GLU A 96 7.55 8.77 20.93
CA GLU A 96 8.77 8.09 20.53
C GLU A 96 8.43 7.00 19.50
N LEU A 97 9.14 7.00 18.38
CA LEU A 97 9.01 5.95 17.37
C LEU A 97 9.80 4.70 17.78
N SER A 98 9.19 3.54 17.63
CA SER A 98 9.82 2.25 17.90
C SER A 98 9.34 1.17 16.94
N GLY A 99 10.07 0.03 16.88
CA GLY A 99 9.66 -1.11 16.06
C GLY A 99 9.42 -0.78 14.59
N ILE A 100 8.28 -1.23 14.07
CA ILE A 100 7.89 -1.08 12.67
C ILE A 100 7.66 0.39 12.31
N GLU A 101 7.08 1.19 13.20
CA GLU A 101 6.85 2.62 12.94
C GLU A 101 8.16 3.37 12.73
N LEU A 102 9.19 3.05 13.52
CA LEU A 102 10.52 3.62 13.35
C LEU A 102 11.13 3.18 12.00
N SER A 103 11.03 1.91 11.65
CA SER A 103 11.55 1.39 10.38
C SER A 103 10.89 2.05 9.18
N SER A 104 9.56 2.17 9.20
CA SER A 104 8.79 2.85 8.16
C SER A 104 9.17 4.33 8.03
N PHE A 105 9.29 5.03 9.17
CA PHE A 105 9.70 6.42 9.21
C PHE A 105 11.11 6.64 8.63
N LEU A 106 12.07 5.78 8.98
CA LEU A 106 13.43 5.90 8.47
C LEU A 106 13.48 5.69 6.96
N LEU A 107 12.80 4.67 6.42
CA LEU A 107 12.71 4.43 4.99
C LEU A 107 12.07 5.63 4.25
N GLU A 108 10.97 6.19 4.79
CA GLU A 108 10.35 7.38 4.19
C GLU A 108 11.33 8.57 4.14
N LYS A 109 12.10 8.78 5.20
CA LYS A 109 13.03 9.91 5.31
C LYS A 109 14.30 9.74 4.49
N THR A 110 14.80 8.52 4.29
CA THR A 110 15.96 8.24 3.42
C THR A 110 15.58 8.21 1.95
N GLY A 111 14.29 8.07 1.65
CA GLY A 111 13.79 7.95 0.28
C GLY A 111 13.90 6.53 -0.27
N ASP A 112 14.30 5.57 0.56
CA ASP A 112 14.37 4.16 0.20
C ASP A 112 13.00 3.51 0.31
N SER A 113 12.74 2.50 -0.50
CA SER A 113 11.58 1.63 -0.35
C SER A 113 11.98 0.29 0.28
N TRP A 114 10.99 -0.36 0.91
CA TRP A 114 11.24 -1.64 1.56
C TRP A 114 11.71 -2.73 0.57
N ASP A 115 11.22 -2.70 -0.64
CA ASP A 115 11.49 -3.70 -1.66
C ASP A 115 12.85 -3.52 -2.35
N GLU A 116 13.49 -2.33 -2.21
CA GLU A 116 14.85 -2.04 -2.67
C GLU A 116 15.92 -2.58 -1.72
N LEU A 117 15.57 -2.81 -0.46
CA LEU A 117 16.53 -3.28 0.54
C LEU A 117 17.11 -4.65 0.15
N PRO A 118 18.41 -4.87 0.41
CA PRO A 118 19.05 -6.16 0.11
C PRO A 118 18.53 -7.28 1.02
N THR A 119 18.58 -8.48 0.48
CA THR A 119 18.48 -9.73 1.26
C THR A 119 19.88 -10.17 1.73
N GLY A 120 19.95 -11.28 2.48
CA GLY A 120 21.24 -11.93 2.78
C GLY A 120 21.80 -12.81 1.65
N VAL A 121 21.17 -12.82 0.47
CA VAL A 121 21.50 -13.73 -0.66
C VAL A 121 22.33 -13.00 -1.70
N ASN A 122 23.44 -13.62 -2.14
CA ASN A 122 24.31 -13.10 -3.18
C ASN A 122 23.85 -13.57 -4.56
N ILE A 123 24.15 -12.77 -5.59
CA ILE A 123 23.85 -13.07 -7.00
C ILE A 123 24.47 -14.39 -7.50
N ASP A 124 25.49 -14.89 -6.85
CA ASP A 124 26.12 -16.16 -7.21
C ASP A 124 25.30 -17.39 -6.73
N GLN A 125 24.24 -17.18 -5.94
CA GLN A 125 23.36 -18.21 -5.40
C GLN A 125 22.00 -18.27 -6.12
N LEU A 126 21.85 -17.64 -7.28
CA LEU A 126 20.56 -17.47 -7.98
C LEU A 126 19.87 -18.82 -8.27
N ASP A 127 20.63 -19.81 -8.80
CA ASP A 127 20.07 -21.10 -9.19
C ASP A 127 19.48 -21.91 -8.03
N GLU A 128 19.99 -21.67 -6.82
CA GLU A 128 19.50 -22.32 -5.60
C GLU A 128 18.22 -21.68 -5.09
N VAL A 129 18.11 -20.36 -5.23
CA VAL A 129 17.12 -19.53 -4.55
C VAL A 129 15.97 -19.11 -5.45
N LEU A 130 16.24 -18.87 -6.74
CA LEU A 130 15.22 -18.36 -7.66
C LEU A 130 14.51 -19.49 -8.42
N ASP A 131 13.24 -19.24 -8.70
CA ASP A 131 12.34 -20.08 -9.46
C ASP A 131 12.49 -19.78 -10.96
N ALA A 132 13.10 -20.73 -11.69
CA ALA A 132 13.36 -20.58 -13.12
C ALA A 132 12.06 -20.46 -13.94
N GLU A 133 10.99 -21.13 -13.53
CA GLU A 133 9.70 -21.10 -14.23
C GLU A 133 9.09 -19.69 -14.17
N SER A 134 9.13 -19.03 -13.02
CA SER A 134 8.64 -17.65 -12.85
C SER A 134 9.48 -16.65 -13.66
N ILE A 135 10.79 -16.87 -13.80
CA ILE A 135 11.65 -16.04 -14.65
C ILE A 135 11.28 -16.19 -16.12
N GLU A 136 11.11 -17.43 -16.59
CA GLU A 136 10.68 -17.67 -17.98
C GLU A 136 9.28 -17.13 -18.24
N LYS A 137 8.35 -17.28 -17.30
CA LYS A 137 7.03 -16.65 -17.37
C LYS A 137 7.15 -15.12 -17.50
N PHE A 138 8.00 -14.49 -16.70
CA PHE A 138 8.26 -13.06 -16.82
C PHE A 138 8.80 -12.68 -18.20
N LYS A 139 9.78 -13.42 -18.73
CA LYS A 139 10.31 -13.16 -20.08
C LYS A 139 9.20 -13.17 -21.14
N VAL A 140 8.35 -14.19 -21.12
CA VAL A 140 7.21 -14.30 -22.04
C VAL A 140 6.28 -13.07 -21.93
N LEU A 141 5.91 -12.67 -20.71
CA LEU A 141 5.03 -11.54 -20.47
C LEU A 141 5.68 -10.20 -20.87
N ALA A 142 6.99 -10.08 -20.67
CA ALA A 142 7.74 -8.85 -20.89
C ALA A 142 8.11 -8.58 -22.35
N ARG A 143 7.96 -9.55 -23.27
CA ARG A 143 8.35 -9.44 -24.70
C ARG A 143 7.91 -8.15 -25.36
N GLN A 144 6.71 -7.69 -25.09
CA GLN A 144 6.17 -6.49 -25.71
C GLN A 144 6.91 -5.22 -25.30
N ARG A 145 7.33 -5.12 -24.03
CA ARG A 145 8.02 -3.95 -23.47
C ARG A 145 9.53 -4.08 -23.48
N LEU A 146 10.03 -5.30 -23.49
CA LEU A 146 11.45 -5.63 -23.51
C LEU A 146 11.73 -6.68 -24.62
N PRO A 147 11.74 -6.29 -25.92
CA PRO A 147 11.79 -7.23 -27.05
C PRO A 147 12.98 -8.18 -27.07
N LEU A 148 14.11 -7.80 -26.45
CA LEU A 148 15.33 -8.61 -26.43
C LEU A 148 15.50 -9.43 -25.13
N ILE A 149 14.51 -9.43 -24.23
CA ILE A 149 14.60 -10.06 -22.90
C ILE A 149 14.88 -11.56 -22.98
N GLU A 150 14.46 -12.23 -24.04
CA GLU A 150 14.67 -13.68 -24.24
C GLU A 150 16.14 -14.07 -24.39
N GLN A 151 16.96 -13.15 -24.92
CA GLN A 151 18.40 -13.37 -25.11
C GLN A 151 19.19 -13.09 -23.82
N ASP A 152 18.56 -12.49 -22.84
CA ASP A 152 19.21 -12.12 -21.58
C ASP A 152 19.35 -13.31 -20.65
N THR A 153 20.49 -13.38 -19.98
CA THR A 153 20.69 -14.31 -18.85
C THR A 153 19.88 -13.81 -17.64
N THR A 154 19.54 -14.71 -16.72
CA THR A 154 18.88 -14.35 -15.46
C THR A 154 19.60 -13.20 -14.76
N LYS A 155 20.93 -13.27 -14.64
CA LYS A 155 21.74 -12.20 -14.03
C LYS A 155 21.58 -10.87 -14.73
N SER A 156 21.61 -10.85 -16.07
CA SER A 156 21.42 -9.63 -16.87
C SER A 156 20.02 -9.03 -16.65
N ILE A 157 18.99 -9.86 -16.61
CA ILE A 157 17.60 -9.43 -16.34
C ILE A 157 17.49 -8.76 -14.99
N LEU A 158 18.01 -9.41 -13.93
CA LEU A 158 17.93 -8.87 -12.58
C LEU A 158 18.67 -7.54 -12.44
N GLN A 159 19.83 -7.39 -13.10
CA GLN A 159 20.58 -6.14 -13.11
C GLN A 159 19.82 -5.02 -13.86
N LYS A 160 19.26 -5.32 -15.05
CA LYS A 160 18.44 -4.35 -15.82
C LYS A 160 17.20 -3.88 -15.06
N LEU A 161 16.62 -4.74 -14.23
CA LEU A 161 15.45 -4.44 -13.41
C LEU A 161 15.79 -3.83 -12.05
N ASN A 162 17.07 -3.52 -11.77
CA ASN A 162 17.57 -3.03 -10.48
C ASN A 162 17.22 -3.96 -9.29
N LEU A 163 17.14 -5.26 -9.54
CA LEU A 163 16.84 -6.27 -8.52
C LEU A 163 18.09 -6.79 -7.81
N VAL A 164 19.25 -6.22 -8.11
CA VAL A 164 20.54 -6.52 -7.49
C VAL A 164 21.19 -5.22 -7.05
N THR A 165 21.63 -5.17 -5.81
CA THR A 165 22.32 -4.02 -5.22
C THR A 165 23.76 -3.91 -5.72
N GLY A 166 24.40 -2.75 -5.53
CA GLY A 166 25.78 -2.51 -5.97
C GLY A 166 26.84 -3.44 -5.36
N ASP A 167 26.54 -4.03 -4.19
CA ASP A 167 27.38 -5.04 -3.53
C ASP A 167 27.08 -6.49 -3.91
N GLY A 168 26.24 -6.69 -4.94
CA GLY A 168 25.94 -8.01 -5.51
C GLY A 168 24.90 -8.83 -4.76
N ARG A 169 24.15 -8.25 -3.84
CA ARG A 169 23.05 -8.94 -3.16
C ARG A 169 21.73 -8.72 -3.90
N ILE A 170 20.87 -9.73 -3.91
CA ILE A 170 19.53 -9.56 -4.46
C ILE A 170 18.65 -8.74 -3.52
N THR A 171 17.77 -7.92 -4.09
CA THR A 171 16.80 -7.11 -3.34
C THR A 171 15.67 -7.97 -2.78
N ARG A 172 14.91 -7.42 -1.84
CA ARG A 172 13.68 -8.05 -1.32
C ARG A 172 12.63 -8.19 -2.41
N ALA A 173 12.53 -7.23 -3.34
CA ALA A 173 11.69 -7.36 -4.54
C ALA A 173 12.06 -8.59 -5.36
N CYS A 174 13.36 -8.83 -5.62
CA CYS A 174 13.82 -10.00 -6.35
C CYS A 174 13.34 -11.30 -5.70
N MET A 175 13.53 -11.40 -4.38
CA MET A 175 13.10 -12.57 -3.61
C MET A 175 11.59 -12.79 -3.66
N LEU A 176 10.79 -11.72 -3.55
CA LEU A 176 9.33 -11.82 -3.64
C LEU A 176 8.86 -12.18 -5.05
N LEU A 177 9.46 -11.62 -6.09
CA LEU A 177 9.07 -11.80 -7.48
C LEU A 177 9.45 -13.18 -8.04
N PHE A 178 10.64 -13.65 -7.69
CA PHE A 178 11.25 -14.83 -8.35
C PHE A 178 11.78 -15.89 -7.38
N GLY A 179 11.66 -15.70 -6.06
CA GLY A 179 12.13 -16.70 -5.09
C GLY A 179 11.32 -18.00 -5.15
N LYS A 180 11.99 -19.15 -5.00
CA LYS A 180 11.33 -20.46 -4.84
C LYS A 180 10.45 -20.52 -3.60
N ASN A 181 10.92 -19.93 -2.50
CA ASN A 181 10.26 -19.94 -1.19
C ASN A 181 10.42 -18.60 -0.47
N PRO A 182 9.80 -17.51 -0.96
CA PRO A 182 9.94 -16.19 -0.34
C PRO A 182 9.44 -16.15 1.11
N GLN A 183 8.51 -17.02 1.50
CA GLN A 183 7.99 -17.12 2.87
C GLN A 183 9.01 -17.59 3.90
N LYS A 184 10.14 -18.19 3.50
CA LYS A 184 11.27 -18.44 4.40
C LYS A 184 11.93 -17.15 4.90
N HIS A 185 11.90 -16.09 4.08
CA HIS A 185 12.45 -14.78 4.37
C HIS A 185 11.40 -13.82 4.91
N PHE A 186 10.17 -13.91 4.39
CA PHE A 186 9.05 -13.01 4.66
C PHE A 186 7.81 -13.84 5.00
N ILE A 187 7.72 -14.28 6.25
CA ILE A 187 6.78 -15.30 6.71
C ILE A 187 5.31 -14.97 6.40
N SER A 188 4.92 -13.70 6.42
CA SER A 188 3.56 -13.23 6.16
C SER A 188 3.31 -12.84 4.69
N ALA A 189 4.33 -12.94 3.81
CA ALA A 189 4.22 -12.56 2.40
C ALA A 189 3.52 -13.66 1.57
N TYR A 190 2.32 -14.04 1.97
CA TYR A 190 1.43 -14.96 1.27
C TYR A 190 0.03 -14.36 1.20
N SER A 191 -0.86 -15.03 0.46
CA SER A 191 -2.26 -14.64 0.34
C SER A 191 -3.18 -15.73 0.89
N LYS A 192 -4.33 -15.35 1.43
CA LYS A 192 -5.32 -16.28 1.96
C LYS A 192 -6.66 -16.01 1.28
N VAL A 193 -7.26 -17.03 0.70
CA VAL A 193 -8.58 -16.95 0.07
C VAL A 193 -9.55 -17.82 0.84
N GLY A 194 -10.67 -17.25 1.24
CA GLY A 194 -11.70 -17.97 2.00
C GLY A 194 -13.10 -17.75 1.43
N ARG A 195 -13.90 -18.80 1.42
CA ARG A 195 -15.33 -18.78 1.13
C ARG A 195 -16.10 -18.86 2.44
N PHE A 196 -16.97 -17.91 2.67
CA PHE A 196 -17.72 -17.76 3.91
C PHE A 196 -19.23 -17.84 3.65
N LYS A 197 -19.94 -18.53 4.52
CA LYS A 197 -21.41 -18.48 4.58
C LYS A 197 -21.87 -17.21 5.30
N ASN A 198 -21.15 -16.84 6.34
CA ASN A 198 -21.32 -15.62 7.15
C ASN A 198 -20.01 -15.35 7.92
N ASN A 199 -19.99 -14.35 8.78
CA ASN A 199 -18.78 -13.96 9.53
C ASN A 199 -18.20 -15.07 10.46
N THR A 200 -18.92 -16.14 10.72
CA THR A 200 -18.52 -17.19 11.66
C THR A 200 -18.34 -18.56 11.02
N ILE A 201 -18.91 -18.80 9.82
CA ILE A 201 -18.86 -20.10 9.14
C ILE A 201 -18.02 -19.99 7.87
N ILE A 202 -16.89 -20.69 7.86
CA ILE A 202 -15.98 -20.82 6.73
C ILE A 202 -16.33 -22.10 5.97
N LEU A 203 -16.57 -21.99 4.67
CA LEU A 203 -16.90 -23.12 3.78
C LEU A 203 -15.66 -23.71 3.12
N ASP A 204 -14.70 -22.86 2.70
CA ASP A 204 -13.44 -23.25 2.10
C ASP A 204 -12.37 -22.20 2.46
N THR A 205 -11.11 -22.64 2.57
CA THR A 205 -9.97 -21.73 2.74
C THR A 205 -8.72 -22.32 2.17
N VAL A 206 -7.92 -21.48 1.51
CA VAL A 206 -6.63 -21.86 0.95
C VAL A 206 -5.59 -20.79 1.22
N GLU A 207 -4.37 -21.20 1.58
CA GLU A 207 -3.20 -20.34 1.63
C GLU A 207 -2.46 -20.43 0.29
N VAL A 208 -2.31 -19.29 -0.37
CA VAL A 208 -1.60 -19.15 -1.63
C VAL A 208 -0.18 -18.65 -1.34
N LYS A 209 0.78 -19.55 -1.37
CA LYS A 209 2.21 -19.32 -1.12
C LYS A 209 2.99 -19.24 -2.43
N GLY A 210 4.30 -19.07 -2.35
CA GLY A 210 5.19 -18.91 -3.48
C GLY A 210 5.52 -17.45 -3.78
N ASN A 211 6.10 -17.19 -4.92
CA ASN A 211 6.43 -15.84 -5.36
C ASN A 211 5.20 -15.07 -5.88
N LEU A 212 5.36 -13.78 -6.18
CA LEU A 212 4.21 -12.93 -6.51
C LEU A 212 3.50 -13.33 -7.82
N PHE A 213 4.22 -13.92 -8.80
CA PHE A 213 3.58 -14.44 -10.01
C PHE A 213 2.72 -15.67 -9.68
N GLN A 214 3.24 -16.57 -8.85
CA GLN A 214 2.50 -17.75 -8.40
C GLN A 214 1.31 -17.36 -7.51
N GLN A 215 1.49 -16.36 -6.64
CA GLN A 215 0.39 -15.86 -5.81
C GLN A 215 -0.71 -15.21 -6.64
N LEU A 216 -0.38 -14.43 -7.67
CA LEU A 216 -1.38 -13.83 -8.55
C LEU A 216 -2.25 -14.90 -9.22
N ASP A 217 -1.61 -15.93 -9.80
CA ASP A 217 -2.36 -17.03 -10.43
C ASP A 217 -3.21 -17.79 -9.41
N GLY A 218 -2.61 -18.16 -8.27
CA GLY A 218 -3.30 -18.92 -7.24
C GLY A 218 -4.47 -18.18 -6.58
N ILE A 219 -4.38 -16.84 -6.41
CA ILE A 219 -5.49 -16.01 -5.96
C ILE A 219 -6.66 -16.09 -6.96
N LEU A 220 -6.37 -15.90 -8.25
CA LEU A 220 -7.39 -15.90 -9.29
C LEU A 220 -8.03 -17.26 -9.46
N GLU A 221 -7.27 -18.34 -9.40
CA GLU A 221 -7.79 -19.71 -9.43
C GLU A 221 -8.67 -20.01 -8.20
N ALA A 222 -8.23 -19.62 -7.01
CA ALA A 222 -9.01 -19.82 -5.79
C ALA A 222 -10.30 -19.00 -5.80
N ILE A 223 -10.28 -17.78 -6.34
CA ILE A 223 -11.50 -16.98 -6.53
C ILE A 223 -12.44 -17.67 -7.51
N LYS A 224 -11.96 -18.07 -8.70
CA LYS A 224 -12.78 -18.75 -9.72
C LYS A 224 -13.45 -20.02 -9.19
N LYS A 225 -12.74 -20.78 -8.36
CA LYS A 225 -13.31 -21.99 -7.72
C LYS A 225 -14.48 -21.67 -6.80
N ASN A 226 -14.54 -20.48 -6.24
CA ASN A 226 -15.47 -20.09 -5.17
C ASN A 226 -16.55 -19.07 -5.58
N ILE A 227 -16.56 -18.64 -6.85
CA ILE A 227 -17.62 -17.81 -7.44
C ILE A 227 -18.39 -18.60 -8.49
N ASN A 228 -19.62 -18.15 -8.81
CA ASN A 228 -20.41 -18.86 -9.81
C ASN A 228 -20.06 -18.41 -11.23
N VAL A 229 -20.23 -19.33 -12.16
CA VAL A 229 -20.16 -19.10 -13.60
C VAL A 229 -21.44 -19.59 -14.25
N MET A 230 -22.02 -18.78 -15.11
CA MET A 230 -23.13 -19.12 -15.99
C MET A 230 -22.61 -19.26 -17.41
N PHE A 231 -23.21 -20.12 -18.20
CA PHE A 231 -22.86 -20.32 -19.60
C PHE A 231 -23.99 -19.78 -20.48
N ASP A 232 -23.70 -18.72 -21.25
CA ASP A 232 -24.63 -18.24 -22.27
C ASP A 232 -24.57 -19.18 -23.47
N THR A 233 -25.64 -19.96 -23.64
CA THR A 233 -25.77 -20.91 -24.75
C THR A 233 -26.32 -20.27 -26.03
N SER A 234 -26.82 -19.03 -25.96
CA SER A 234 -27.32 -18.31 -27.10
C SER A 234 -26.24 -17.68 -27.96
N VAL A 235 -25.08 -17.39 -27.36
CA VAL A 235 -23.91 -16.82 -28.05
C VAL A 235 -22.79 -17.86 -28.09
N ARG A 236 -22.26 -18.08 -29.30
CA ARG A 236 -21.05 -18.90 -29.49
C ARG A 236 -19.91 -18.00 -29.91
N GLU A 237 -18.90 -17.89 -29.07
CA GLU A 237 -17.68 -17.16 -29.40
C GLU A 237 -16.70 -18.08 -30.14
N LEU A 238 -16.19 -17.60 -31.29
CA LEU A 238 -15.12 -18.27 -32.03
C LEU A 238 -13.80 -17.95 -31.32
N SER A 239 -13.16 -18.95 -30.75
CA SER A 239 -11.80 -18.86 -30.23
C SER A 239 -10.83 -19.61 -31.15
N LEU A 240 -9.53 -19.40 -30.98
CA LEU A 240 -8.48 -20.14 -31.70
C LEU A 240 -8.53 -21.65 -31.42
N GLU A 241 -9.16 -22.06 -30.32
CA GLU A 241 -9.33 -23.46 -29.89
C GLU A 241 -10.69 -24.05 -30.32
N GLY A 242 -11.55 -23.26 -30.97
CA GLY A 242 -12.86 -23.70 -31.43
C GLY A 242 -14.01 -22.78 -31.02
N VAL A 243 -15.24 -23.31 -31.03
CA VAL A 243 -16.44 -22.58 -30.62
C VAL A 243 -16.67 -22.77 -29.12
N ALA A 244 -16.35 -21.75 -28.32
CA ALA A 244 -16.59 -21.76 -26.89
C ALA A 244 -17.95 -21.13 -26.54
N ARG A 245 -18.55 -21.56 -25.44
CA ARG A 245 -19.71 -20.89 -24.83
C ARG A 245 -19.22 -19.67 -24.08
N ARG A 246 -19.96 -18.56 -24.14
CA ARG A 246 -19.62 -17.38 -23.36
C ARG A 246 -19.83 -17.64 -21.87
N GLU A 247 -18.76 -17.48 -21.10
CA GLU A 247 -18.79 -17.54 -19.63
C GLU A 247 -19.21 -16.21 -19.04
N ILE A 248 -20.20 -16.22 -18.17
CA ILE A 248 -20.65 -15.07 -17.40
C ILE A 248 -20.36 -15.35 -15.94
N TRP A 249 -19.34 -14.69 -15.41
CA TRP A 249 -18.93 -14.82 -14.01
C TRP A 249 -19.70 -13.84 -13.12
N ASP A 250 -19.89 -14.19 -11.86
CA ASP A 250 -20.49 -13.32 -10.82
C ASP A 250 -19.84 -11.93 -10.75
N TYR A 251 -18.54 -11.86 -11.07
CA TYR A 251 -17.74 -10.64 -11.10
C TYR A 251 -16.87 -10.58 -12.36
N PRO A 252 -16.54 -9.39 -12.90
CA PRO A 252 -15.62 -9.25 -14.02
C PRO A 252 -14.22 -9.70 -13.60
N LEU A 253 -13.73 -10.79 -14.19
CA LEU A 253 -12.43 -11.39 -13.83
C LEU A 253 -11.26 -10.40 -13.98
N ASP A 254 -11.32 -9.51 -14.96
CA ASP A 254 -10.30 -8.48 -15.15
C ASP A 254 -10.30 -7.44 -14.01
N ALA A 255 -11.45 -7.13 -13.41
CA ALA A 255 -11.51 -6.26 -12.24
C ALA A 255 -10.93 -6.94 -10.99
N LEU A 256 -11.21 -8.23 -10.80
CA LEU A 256 -10.62 -9.02 -9.71
C LEU A 256 -9.11 -9.18 -9.87
N ARG A 257 -8.65 -9.39 -11.12
CA ARG A 257 -7.22 -9.43 -11.43
C ARG A 257 -6.52 -8.11 -11.10
N GLU A 258 -7.11 -6.99 -11.48
CA GLU A 258 -6.59 -5.65 -11.18
C GLU A 258 -6.51 -5.43 -9.65
N ALA A 259 -7.55 -5.82 -8.91
CA ALA A 259 -7.55 -5.73 -7.45
C ALA A 259 -6.47 -6.61 -6.80
N ALA A 260 -6.28 -7.85 -7.29
CA ALA A 260 -5.25 -8.75 -6.81
C ALA A 260 -3.83 -8.22 -7.07
N ILE A 261 -3.58 -7.68 -8.27
CA ILE A 261 -2.31 -7.05 -8.64
C ILE A 261 -2.04 -5.85 -7.72
N ASN A 262 -3.03 -4.98 -7.53
CA ASN A 262 -2.88 -3.81 -6.67
C ASN A 262 -2.60 -4.20 -5.22
N ALA A 263 -3.24 -5.25 -4.72
CA ALA A 263 -2.97 -5.76 -3.37
C ALA A 263 -1.53 -6.27 -3.23
N LEU A 264 -0.99 -6.98 -4.22
CA LEU A 264 0.39 -7.46 -4.21
C LEU A 264 1.41 -6.31 -4.28
N ILE A 265 1.16 -5.30 -5.13
CA ILE A 265 2.07 -4.16 -5.32
C ILE A 265 2.04 -3.21 -4.12
N HIS A 266 0.85 -2.92 -3.58
CA HIS A 266 0.67 -1.89 -2.55
C HIS A 266 0.68 -2.43 -1.12
N ARG A 267 0.80 -3.76 -0.93
CA ARG A 267 0.97 -4.36 0.38
C ARG A 267 2.11 -3.70 1.14
N ASP A 268 1.91 -3.44 2.43
CA ASP A 268 2.99 -3.10 3.34
C ASP A 268 3.70 -4.39 3.81
N TYR A 269 4.85 -4.69 3.19
CA TYR A 269 5.65 -5.87 3.53
C TYR A 269 6.44 -5.73 4.83
N LEU A 270 6.50 -4.52 5.44
CA LEU A 270 6.94 -4.35 6.81
C LEU A 270 5.94 -4.94 7.82
N ASP A 271 4.65 -4.94 7.47
CA ASP A 271 3.62 -5.53 8.30
C ASP A 271 3.64 -7.05 8.19
N THR A 272 4.12 -7.70 9.26
CA THR A 272 4.15 -9.16 9.37
C THR A 272 2.94 -9.74 10.08
N SER A 273 1.96 -8.92 10.48
CA SER A 273 0.81 -9.34 11.29
C SER A 273 -0.27 -10.05 10.50
N ALA A 274 -0.42 -9.73 9.19
CA ALA A 274 -1.47 -10.30 8.36
C ALA A 274 -1.00 -10.55 6.92
N PRO A 275 -1.54 -11.59 6.23
CA PRO A 275 -1.38 -11.80 4.80
C PRO A 275 -2.29 -10.86 3.99
N ILE A 276 -2.25 -10.97 2.66
CA ILE A 276 -3.33 -10.50 1.79
C ILE A 276 -4.52 -11.44 2.00
N GLU A 277 -5.72 -10.89 2.16
CA GLU A 277 -6.92 -11.69 2.37
C GLU A 277 -7.96 -11.44 1.28
N VAL A 278 -8.52 -12.54 0.75
CA VAL A 278 -9.70 -12.52 -0.11
C VAL A 278 -10.81 -13.25 0.61
N ARG A 279 -11.89 -12.54 0.92
CA ARG A 279 -13.07 -13.10 1.59
C ARG A 279 -14.24 -13.06 0.61
N ILE A 280 -14.82 -14.21 0.34
CA ILE A 280 -15.91 -14.39 -0.61
C ILE A 280 -17.17 -14.77 0.16
N TYR A 281 -18.17 -13.91 0.10
CA TYR A 281 -19.51 -14.11 0.64
C TYR A 281 -20.54 -14.36 -0.48
N ASP A 282 -21.78 -14.59 -0.15
CA ASP A 282 -22.84 -14.79 -1.15
C ASP A 282 -23.16 -13.52 -1.93
N ASP A 283 -23.02 -12.37 -1.30
CA ASP A 283 -23.39 -11.04 -1.78
C ASP A 283 -22.22 -10.11 -2.05
N GLU A 284 -21.02 -10.44 -1.57
CA GLU A 284 -19.82 -9.60 -1.75
C GLU A 284 -18.52 -10.40 -1.82
N LEU A 285 -17.51 -9.79 -2.40
CA LEU A 285 -16.12 -10.25 -2.39
C LEU A 285 -15.23 -9.11 -1.89
N ILE A 286 -14.49 -9.36 -0.83
CA ILE A 286 -13.58 -8.40 -0.20
C ILE A 286 -12.15 -8.86 -0.46
N LEU A 287 -11.34 -8.01 -1.09
CA LEU A 287 -9.92 -8.22 -1.26
C LEU A 287 -9.18 -7.15 -0.46
N SER A 288 -8.37 -7.55 0.50
CA SER A 288 -7.69 -6.64 1.42
C SER A 288 -6.21 -6.95 1.57
N ASN A 289 -5.41 -5.90 1.77
CA ASN A 289 -3.98 -6.00 2.04
C ASN A 289 -3.57 -5.11 3.21
N PRO A 290 -2.56 -5.51 4.00
CA PRO A 290 -1.92 -4.62 4.97
C PRO A 290 -1.37 -3.36 4.32
N GLY A 291 -1.49 -2.23 5.02
CA GLY A 291 -0.96 -0.93 4.62
C GLY A 291 -2.05 0.10 4.33
N LYS A 292 -1.75 1.35 4.69
CA LYS A 292 -2.60 2.52 4.41
C LYS A 292 -2.41 3.01 2.99
N LEU A 293 -3.36 3.78 2.51
CA LEU A 293 -3.19 4.52 1.26
C LEU A 293 -2.00 5.48 1.38
N MET A 294 -1.17 5.59 0.34
CA MET A 294 0.03 6.43 0.36
C MET A 294 -0.34 7.90 0.23
N PRO A 295 0.00 8.76 1.20
CA PRO A 295 -0.26 10.20 1.10
C PRO A 295 0.41 10.83 -0.14
N PRO A 296 -0.18 11.85 -0.76
CA PRO A 296 -1.41 12.57 -0.38
C PRO A 296 -2.71 11.96 -0.90
N LEU A 297 -2.68 10.75 -1.51
CA LEU A 297 -3.83 10.13 -2.15
C LEU A 297 -4.95 9.84 -1.14
N THR A 298 -6.19 10.16 -1.52
CA THR A 298 -7.41 9.88 -0.74
C THR A 298 -8.30 8.87 -1.45
N ILE A 299 -9.27 8.30 -0.71
CA ILE A 299 -10.22 7.33 -1.29
C ILE A 299 -11.04 7.96 -2.42
N GLU A 300 -11.44 9.22 -2.28
CA GLU A 300 -12.20 9.95 -3.30
C GLU A 300 -11.39 10.07 -4.59
N GLN A 301 -10.10 10.36 -4.48
CA GLN A 301 -9.20 10.49 -5.62
C GLN A 301 -8.97 9.15 -6.36
N LEU A 302 -9.18 8.00 -5.71
CA LEU A 302 -9.11 6.70 -6.38
C LEU A 302 -10.17 6.54 -7.48
N LYS A 303 -11.27 7.28 -7.41
CA LYS A 303 -12.35 7.29 -8.42
C LYS A 303 -12.06 8.18 -9.62
N GLU A 304 -10.99 8.96 -9.57
CA GLU A 304 -10.57 9.90 -10.61
C GLU A 304 -9.19 9.56 -11.14
N LYS A 305 -8.74 10.26 -12.19
CA LYS A 305 -7.36 10.14 -12.67
C LYS A 305 -6.39 10.69 -11.62
N HIS A 306 -5.52 9.85 -11.13
CA HIS A 306 -4.50 10.23 -10.14
C HIS A 306 -3.13 9.70 -10.56
N SER A 307 -2.07 10.36 -10.08
CA SER A 307 -0.73 9.82 -10.19
C SER A 307 -0.56 8.69 -9.18
N GLY A 308 -0.22 7.50 -9.65
CA GLY A 308 0.07 6.37 -8.77
C GLY A 308 1.31 6.64 -7.94
N ARG A 309 1.20 6.53 -6.61
CA ARG A 309 2.34 6.46 -5.71
C ARG A 309 2.48 5.02 -5.25
N GLN A 310 3.62 4.41 -5.54
CA GLN A 310 3.83 2.99 -5.30
C GLN A 310 4.61 2.80 -4.01
N ARG A 311 4.12 1.89 -3.16
CA ARG A 311 4.82 1.50 -1.92
C ARG A 311 6.06 0.66 -2.22
N ASN A 312 5.96 -0.21 -3.23
CA ASN A 312 7.00 -1.14 -3.64
C ASN A 312 7.34 -0.88 -5.12
N PRO A 313 8.20 0.12 -5.41
CA PRO A 313 8.46 0.59 -6.77
C PRO A 313 9.15 -0.47 -7.65
N LEU A 314 10.02 -1.32 -7.11
CA LEU A 314 10.66 -2.37 -7.90
C LEU A 314 9.68 -3.47 -8.28
N ILE A 315 8.81 -3.90 -7.35
CA ILE A 315 7.75 -4.86 -7.65
C ILE A 315 6.83 -4.31 -8.74
N ALA A 316 6.41 -3.05 -8.59
CA ALA A 316 5.57 -2.39 -9.57
C ALA A 316 6.25 -2.25 -10.94
N ALA A 317 7.54 -1.91 -10.99
CA ALA A 317 8.30 -1.83 -12.24
C ALA A 317 8.34 -3.18 -12.96
N VAL A 318 8.57 -4.29 -12.24
CA VAL A 318 8.57 -5.63 -12.83
C VAL A 318 7.20 -6.01 -13.35
N PHE A 319 6.13 -5.73 -12.60
CA PHE A 319 4.75 -5.98 -13.07
C PHE A 319 4.37 -5.10 -14.27
N TYR A 320 4.89 -3.86 -14.33
CA TYR A 320 4.78 -3.01 -15.51
C TYR A 320 5.48 -3.65 -16.72
N TYR A 321 6.75 -4.05 -16.60
CA TYR A 321 7.45 -4.72 -17.70
C TYR A 321 6.79 -6.03 -18.12
N ALA A 322 6.22 -6.78 -17.18
CA ALA A 322 5.42 -7.98 -17.44
C ALA A 322 4.05 -7.67 -18.11
N ASN A 323 3.77 -6.45 -18.46
CA ASN A 323 2.50 -6.01 -19.07
C ASN A 323 1.25 -6.35 -18.21
N LEU A 324 1.43 -6.45 -16.89
CA LEU A 324 0.36 -6.73 -15.94
C LEU A 324 -0.33 -5.46 -15.45
N ILE A 325 0.38 -4.34 -15.45
CA ILE A 325 -0.14 -3.01 -15.07
C ILE A 325 0.20 -1.94 -16.10
N GLU A 326 -0.57 -0.85 -16.04
CA GLU A 326 -0.32 0.38 -16.78
C GLU A 326 0.33 1.43 -15.86
N SER A 327 1.08 2.40 -16.43
CA SER A 327 1.84 3.39 -15.65
C SER A 327 1.04 4.59 -15.15
N TRP A 328 -0.25 4.72 -15.50
CA TRP A 328 -1.00 5.97 -15.39
C TRP A 328 -2.01 6.05 -14.24
N GLY A 329 -1.98 5.13 -13.27
CA GLY A 329 -2.94 5.15 -12.15
C GLY A 329 -4.41 4.93 -12.57
N SER A 330 -4.62 4.20 -13.67
CA SER A 330 -5.94 3.95 -14.24
C SER A 330 -6.63 2.69 -13.69
N GLY A 331 -5.95 1.90 -12.88
CA GLY A 331 -6.43 0.58 -12.43
C GLY A 331 -7.76 0.63 -11.68
N THR A 332 -7.93 1.56 -10.76
CA THR A 332 -9.17 1.74 -9.98
C THR A 332 -10.33 2.17 -10.87
N ILE A 333 -10.10 3.10 -11.80
CA ILE A 333 -11.10 3.54 -12.79
C ILE A 333 -11.50 2.38 -13.70
N LYS A 334 -10.54 1.55 -14.11
CA LYS A 334 -10.79 0.34 -14.91
C LYS A 334 -11.67 -0.65 -14.14
N MET A 335 -11.41 -0.90 -12.86
CA MET A 335 -12.27 -1.74 -12.01
C MET A 335 -13.72 -1.21 -11.98
N ILE A 336 -13.91 0.09 -11.73
CA ILE A 336 -15.23 0.74 -11.72
C ILE A 336 -15.94 0.55 -13.07
N SER A 337 -15.23 0.83 -14.18
CA SER A 337 -15.77 0.69 -15.52
C SER A 337 -16.18 -0.74 -15.87
N LEU A 338 -15.37 -1.72 -15.44
CA LEU A 338 -15.66 -3.14 -15.66
C LEU A 338 -16.88 -3.61 -14.86
N CYS A 339 -17.01 -3.21 -13.60
CA CYS A 339 -18.20 -3.50 -12.80
C CYS A 339 -19.45 -2.90 -13.43
N LYS A 340 -19.40 -1.65 -13.84
CA LYS A 340 -20.52 -0.98 -14.53
C LYS A 340 -20.93 -1.69 -15.83
N LYS A 341 -19.97 -2.16 -16.64
CA LYS A 341 -20.25 -2.93 -17.86
C LYS A 341 -20.89 -4.29 -17.57
N HIS A 342 -20.68 -4.84 -16.38
CA HIS A 342 -21.31 -6.09 -15.92
C HIS A 342 -22.61 -5.85 -15.15
N ASN A 343 -23.14 -4.64 -15.14
CA ASN A 343 -24.34 -4.23 -14.37
C ASN A 343 -24.20 -4.49 -12.87
N LEU A 344 -22.98 -4.41 -12.35
CA LEU A 344 -22.69 -4.51 -10.91
C LEU A 344 -22.54 -3.11 -10.30
N PRO A 345 -22.77 -2.96 -9.00
CA PRO A 345 -22.43 -1.76 -8.26
C PRO A 345 -20.95 -1.39 -8.43
N GLU A 346 -20.65 -0.11 -8.29
CA GLU A 346 -19.25 0.33 -8.22
C GLU A 346 -18.55 -0.34 -7.04
N PRO A 347 -17.27 -0.78 -7.19
CA PRO A 347 -16.52 -1.33 -6.08
C PRO A 347 -16.28 -0.25 -5.02
N GLU A 348 -16.40 -0.63 -3.75
CA GLU A 348 -16.10 0.25 -2.63
C GLU A 348 -14.62 0.14 -2.25
N PHE A 349 -13.98 1.28 -2.01
CA PHE A 349 -12.62 1.36 -1.51
C PHE A 349 -12.66 1.73 -0.03
N VAL A 350 -12.08 0.88 0.84
CA VAL A 350 -12.14 1.03 2.28
C VAL A 350 -10.73 1.11 2.86
N GLU A 351 -10.47 2.13 3.68
CA GLU A 351 -9.24 2.24 4.44
C GLU A 351 -9.54 2.14 5.93
N ARG A 352 -8.92 1.18 6.60
CA ARG A 352 -8.89 1.09 8.06
C ARG A 352 -7.57 1.67 8.55
N LYS A 353 -7.65 2.74 9.36
CA LYS A 353 -6.46 3.49 9.82
C LYS A 353 -5.90 2.99 11.15
N GLU A 354 -6.55 2.04 11.79
CA GLU A 354 -6.12 1.48 13.08
C GLU A 354 -4.85 0.65 12.89
N GLY A 355 -3.93 0.76 13.85
CA GLY A 355 -2.63 0.10 13.79
C GLY A 355 -1.80 0.52 12.57
N LEU A 356 -1.21 -0.44 11.88
CA LEU A 356 -0.45 -0.24 10.64
C LEU A 356 -1.35 0.06 9.43
N GLY A 357 -2.66 -0.15 9.60
CA GLY A 357 -3.69 0.10 8.60
C GLY A 357 -3.91 -1.04 7.62
N GLN A 358 -5.06 -1.02 6.99
CA GLN A 358 -5.46 -1.98 5.97
C GLN A 358 -6.23 -1.26 4.87
N PHE A 359 -5.98 -1.63 3.63
CA PHE A 359 -6.76 -1.19 2.48
C PHE A 359 -7.54 -2.37 1.92
N ALA A 360 -8.80 -2.12 1.52
CA ALA A 360 -9.64 -3.15 0.93
C ALA A 360 -10.43 -2.61 -0.27
N VAL A 361 -10.69 -3.51 -1.21
CA VAL A 361 -11.63 -3.32 -2.32
C VAL A 361 -12.78 -4.30 -2.12
N VAL A 362 -14.01 -3.79 -2.09
CA VAL A 362 -15.22 -4.57 -1.90
C VAL A 362 -16.02 -4.56 -3.20
N PHE A 363 -16.25 -5.74 -3.76
CA PHE A 363 -17.10 -5.95 -4.91
C PHE A 363 -18.44 -6.50 -4.45
N HIS A 364 -19.53 -5.80 -4.77
CA HIS A 364 -20.88 -6.21 -4.41
C HIS A 364 -21.57 -6.89 -5.59
N LYS A 365 -22.33 -7.95 -5.32
CA LYS A 365 -23.27 -8.51 -6.31
C LYS A 365 -24.52 -7.66 -6.41
N ASP A 366 -25.13 -7.63 -7.57
CA ASP A 366 -26.49 -7.09 -7.67
C ASP A 366 -27.50 -8.14 -7.19
N ILE A 367 -27.66 -8.19 -5.86
CA ILE A 367 -28.65 -9.07 -5.21
C ILE A 367 -30.11 -8.73 -5.57
N PHE A 368 -30.33 -7.60 -6.25
CA PHE A 368 -31.65 -7.15 -6.71
C PHE A 368 -31.90 -7.43 -8.19
N ASN A 369 -31.01 -8.17 -8.89
CA ASN A 369 -31.30 -8.65 -10.23
C ASN A 369 -32.45 -9.67 -10.19
N GLU A 370 -33.19 -9.80 -11.31
CA GLU A 370 -34.39 -10.64 -11.37
C GLU A 370 -34.14 -12.10 -11.04
N GLU A 371 -33.00 -12.63 -11.47
CA GLU A 371 -32.64 -14.02 -11.28
C GLU A 371 -32.40 -14.32 -9.81
N GLU A 372 -31.66 -13.45 -9.12
CA GLU A 372 -31.37 -13.58 -7.69
C GLU A 372 -32.66 -13.40 -6.85
N LEU A 373 -33.51 -12.46 -7.22
CA LEU A 373 -34.82 -12.28 -6.57
C LEU A 373 -35.73 -13.49 -6.76
N ARG A 374 -35.71 -14.13 -7.95
CA ARG A 374 -36.43 -15.38 -8.21
C ARG A 374 -35.86 -16.55 -7.37
N LYS A 375 -34.54 -16.69 -7.27
CA LYS A 375 -33.89 -17.68 -6.41
C LYS A 375 -34.28 -17.53 -4.93
N ARG A 376 -34.52 -16.31 -4.48
CA ARG A 376 -35.03 -15.98 -3.14
C ARG A 376 -36.53 -16.19 -2.96
N GLY A 377 -37.22 -16.70 -3.99
CA GLY A 377 -38.63 -17.04 -3.94
C GLY A 377 -39.59 -15.88 -4.20
N LEU A 378 -39.10 -14.73 -4.69
CA LEU A 378 -39.97 -13.60 -5.04
C LEU A 378 -40.71 -13.87 -6.37
N ASN A 379 -41.99 -13.56 -6.40
CA ASN A 379 -42.79 -13.62 -7.63
C ASN A 379 -42.61 -12.36 -8.49
N GLU A 380 -43.04 -12.39 -9.75
CA GLU A 380 -42.84 -11.30 -10.72
C GLU A 380 -43.36 -9.95 -10.23
N ARG A 381 -44.46 -9.93 -9.48
CA ARG A 381 -45.05 -8.70 -8.94
C ARG A 381 -44.17 -8.09 -7.85
N GLN A 382 -43.59 -8.93 -6.99
CA GLN A 382 -42.64 -8.54 -5.93
C GLN A 382 -41.32 -8.06 -6.55
N ILE A 383 -40.83 -8.73 -7.59
CA ILE A 383 -39.61 -8.34 -8.33
C ILE A 383 -39.79 -6.95 -8.97
N LYS A 384 -40.95 -6.70 -9.61
CA LYS A 384 -41.25 -5.39 -10.14
C LYS A 384 -41.29 -4.29 -9.06
N ALA A 385 -41.86 -4.61 -7.89
CA ALA A 385 -41.93 -3.66 -6.78
C ALA A 385 -40.53 -3.33 -6.25
N VAL A 386 -39.64 -4.33 -6.07
CA VAL A 386 -38.25 -4.12 -5.64
C VAL A 386 -37.47 -3.25 -6.63
N LYS A 387 -37.64 -3.49 -7.94
CA LYS A 387 -37.00 -2.67 -8.99
C LYS A 387 -37.53 -1.24 -9.05
N TYR A 388 -38.78 -1.00 -8.65
CA TYR A 388 -39.35 0.35 -8.65
C TYR A 388 -38.81 1.19 -7.46
N VAL A 389 -38.43 0.54 -6.36
CA VAL A 389 -37.89 1.20 -5.16
C VAL A 389 -36.38 1.45 -5.23
N LYS A 390 -35.66 0.71 -6.11
CA LYS A 390 -34.22 0.90 -6.40
C LYS A 390 -34.03 2.06 -7.38
#